data_d6d32e1c346a969e1eb1c4e7259bf63d
#
_entry.id   d6d32e1c346a969e1eb1c4e7259bf63d
#
_cell.length_a   1.000
_cell.length_b   1.000
_cell.length_c   1.000
_cell.angle_alpha   90.00
_cell.angle_beta   90.00
_cell.angle_gamma   90.00
#
_symmetry.space_group_name_H-M   'P 1'
#
loop_
_entity.id
_entity.type
_entity.pdbx_description
1 polymer ?
#
loop_
_entity_poly.entity_id
_entity_poly.type
_entity_poly.pdbx_seq_one_letter_code
_entity_poly.pdbx_strand_id
1 'polypeptide(L)'
;MSAPPVRTLADLDGDVLAHCAGYLGARDVSSLAMACRPLRAAAYCDAVWYRLFRGNMGTIKGFSNIYCSGGWQQLGIGRDQWPFEEVPRGALGLRELYIRRHTEVHQMKFDDPLSAIYHLNPAEATPSRLMLDRNCIWVCQGPVAKKLSVDWPEAEVVETHRNHGARITCMRLFSLSDTPLFRSDTQKNEKALVTSSTDRTIRLCWKGHSRCYKGHSAPVTALADKLLADGEFKVLASGGEDCTVRLWSMSTRAKNHPLIATFHGHEKALSFLSVARHKSSLLVSSSKDSKVKIWDTVAPSSGSSSCVGSTHINSSGPPIAMKCHESLCYMATGSEVTAIDLRTMKKASVLALHNHRILSCEMLPSEWLICTGTKNKALLWDIRKAQELPNTVTEMQSDGPVTLLHLDRYKVVTGVPSDGQVHVWETRTGELLNTLSCGEPARSGGRITVSAMALDGCRMVMAGSSPEGSVLHYRDFLRSSTPIPLAGEEVSRFWRPRQFGENDDENEDEDYY
;
A
#
# COMPACT_ATOMS: atom_id res chain seq x y z
N MET A 1 -14.23 -9.48 -67.62
CA MET A 1 -13.53 -10.12 -66.48
C MET A 1 -13.31 -9.04 -65.45
N SER A 2 -14.09 -9.02 -64.39
CA SER A 2 -13.88 -8.09 -63.28
C SER A 2 -12.61 -8.50 -62.53
N ALA A 3 -11.76 -7.53 -62.19
CA ALA A 3 -10.58 -7.76 -61.38
C ALA A 3 -11.00 -8.42 -60.05
N PRO A 4 -10.19 -9.37 -59.54
CA PRO A 4 -10.49 -9.98 -58.25
C PRO A 4 -10.50 -8.88 -57.17
N PRO A 5 -11.36 -8.97 -56.18
CA PRO A 5 -11.43 -7.97 -55.11
C PRO A 5 -10.05 -7.93 -54.39
N VAL A 6 -9.53 -6.73 -54.20
CA VAL A 6 -8.30 -6.51 -53.45
C VAL A 6 -8.60 -6.93 -52.01
N ARG A 7 -7.97 -8.03 -51.56
CA ARG A 7 -8.05 -8.49 -50.17
C ARG A 7 -7.27 -7.54 -49.30
N THR A 8 -7.92 -7.01 -48.29
CA THR A 8 -7.33 -6.14 -47.28
C THR A 8 -7.00 -6.95 -46.03
N LEU A 9 -6.19 -6.41 -45.17
CA LEU A 9 -5.90 -7.00 -43.85
C LEU A 9 -7.18 -7.24 -43.02
N ALA A 10 -8.23 -6.42 -43.25
CA ALA A 10 -9.50 -6.52 -42.55
C ALA A 10 -10.35 -7.74 -42.97
N ASP A 11 -10.01 -8.40 -44.07
CA ASP A 11 -10.67 -9.60 -44.58
C ASP A 11 -10.11 -10.91 -43.97
N LEU A 12 -9.08 -10.81 -43.10
CA LEU A 12 -8.54 -11.95 -42.37
C LEU A 12 -9.42 -12.29 -41.14
N ASP A 13 -9.41 -13.58 -40.77
CA ASP A 13 -10.09 -14.04 -39.55
C ASP A 13 -9.56 -13.32 -38.31
N GLY A 14 -10.45 -13.05 -37.34
CA GLY A 14 -10.15 -12.33 -36.13
C GLY A 14 -8.97 -12.93 -35.32
N ASP A 15 -8.85 -14.26 -35.31
CA ASP A 15 -7.77 -14.97 -34.62
C ASP A 15 -6.41 -14.75 -35.30
N VAL A 16 -6.40 -14.70 -36.63
CA VAL A 16 -5.20 -14.41 -37.41
C VAL A 16 -4.76 -12.96 -37.19
N LEU A 17 -5.73 -12.04 -37.18
CA LEU A 17 -5.48 -10.63 -36.90
C LEU A 17 -4.95 -10.42 -35.48
N ALA A 18 -5.54 -11.10 -34.48
CA ALA A 18 -5.08 -11.05 -33.11
C ALA A 18 -3.67 -11.65 -32.95
N HIS A 19 -3.38 -12.74 -33.68
CA HIS A 19 -2.03 -13.32 -33.72
C HIS A 19 -1.01 -12.34 -34.29
N CYS A 20 -1.31 -11.71 -35.42
CA CYS A 20 -0.45 -10.68 -36.02
C CYS A 20 -0.27 -9.47 -35.09
N ALA A 21 -1.35 -8.98 -34.50
CA ALA A 21 -1.32 -7.89 -33.54
C ALA A 21 -0.47 -8.21 -32.30
N GLY A 22 -0.35 -9.48 -31.93
CA GLY A 22 0.50 -9.93 -30.84
C GLY A 22 2.00 -9.64 -31.05
N TYR A 23 2.47 -9.44 -32.25
CA TYR A 23 3.87 -9.08 -32.54
C TYR A 23 4.15 -7.58 -32.52
N LEU A 24 3.10 -6.77 -32.42
CA LEU A 24 3.21 -5.31 -32.40
C LEU A 24 3.48 -4.78 -30.99
N GLY A 25 4.11 -3.62 -30.90
CA GLY A 25 4.23 -2.85 -29.67
C GLY A 25 2.87 -2.24 -29.23
N ALA A 26 2.77 -1.80 -27.98
CA ALA A 26 1.52 -1.25 -27.46
C ALA A 26 1.03 -0.02 -28.26
N ARG A 27 1.95 0.81 -28.75
CA ARG A 27 1.65 1.99 -29.59
C ARG A 27 1.03 1.56 -30.93
N ASP A 28 1.63 0.55 -31.55
CA ASP A 28 1.17 0.06 -32.87
C ASP A 28 -0.17 -0.68 -32.75
N VAL A 29 -0.37 -1.45 -31.66
CA VAL A 29 -1.66 -2.08 -31.36
C VAL A 29 -2.75 -1.01 -31.16
N SER A 30 -2.42 0.10 -30.53
CA SER A 30 -3.34 1.23 -30.36
C SER A 30 -3.69 1.87 -31.69
N SER A 31 -2.70 2.08 -32.56
CA SER A 31 -2.90 2.60 -33.93
C SER A 31 -3.75 1.63 -34.76
N LEU A 32 -3.49 0.33 -34.65
CA LEU A 32 -4.29 -0.71 -35.29
C LEU A 32 -5.76 -0.68 -34.86
N ALA A 33 -6.00 -0.44 -33.55
CA ALA A 33 -7.37 -0.34 -33.02
C ALA A 33 -8.16 0.85 -33.57
N MET A 34 -7.48 1.89 -34.03
CA MET A 34 -8.12 3.08 -34.61
C MET A 34 -8.42 2.96 -36.11
N ALA A 35 -7.83 1.99 -36.81
CA ALA A 35 -7.95 1.87 -38.26
C ALA A 35 -9.34 1.41 -38.72
N CYS A 36 -9.88 0.32 -38.19
CA CYS A 36 -11.23 -0.17 -38.50
C CYS A 36 -11.79 -1.11 -37.43
N ARG A 37 -13.09 -1.42 -37.47
CA ARG A 37 -13.77 -2.28 -36.49
C ARG A 37 -13.16 -3.69 -36.36
N PRO A 38 -12.88 -4.47 -37.42
CA PRO A 38 -12.24 -5.79 -37.30
C PRO A 38 -10.88 -5.72 -36.62
N LEU A 39 -10.04 -4.77 -37.02
CA LEU A 39 -8.71 -4.56 -36.44
C LEU A 39 -8.79 -4.10 -34.97
N ARG A 40 -9.81 -3.32 -34.61
CA ARG A 40 -10.07 -2.96 -33.22
C ARG A 40 -10.43 -4.18 -32.38
N ALA A 41 -11.29 -5.07 -32.87
CA ALA A 41 -11.65 -6.30 -32.17
C ALA A 41 -10.41 -7.19 -31.93
N ALA A 42 -9.56 -7.34 -32.95
CA ALA A 42 -8.29 -8.06 -32.83
C ALA A 42 -7.31 -7.39 -31.86
N ALA A 43 -7.16 -6.06 -31.93
CA ALA A 43 -6.29 -5.29 -31.04
C ALA A 43 -6.74 -5.33 -29.57
N TYR A 44 -8.03 -5.50 -29.31
CA TYR A 44 -8.58 -5.59 -27.94
C TYR A 44 -8.67 -7.02 -27.42
N CYS A 45 -8.21 -8.00 -28.19
CA CYS A 45 -8.16 -9.38 -27.75
C CYS A 45 -7.22 -9.54 -26.55
N ASP A 46 -7.66 -10.23 -25.52
CA ASP A 46 -6.88 -10.48 -24.30
C ASP A 46 -5.55 -11.17 -24.58
N ALA A 47 -5.46 -12.01 -25.60
CA ALA A 47 -4.23 -12.68 -26.00
C ALA A 47 -3.11 -11.70 -26.41
N VAL A 48 -3.46 -10.60 -27.10
CA VAL A 48 -2.53 -9.54 -27.50
C VAL A 48 -1.99 -8.82 -26.27
N TRP A 49 -2.89 -8.41 -25.38
CA TRP A 49 -2.51 -7.69 -24.15
C TRP A 49 -1.78 -8.57 -23.15
N TYR A 50 -2.12 -9.85 -23.08
CA TYR A 50 -1.36 -10.83 -22.30
C TYR A 50 0.09 -10.94 -22.80
N ARG A 51 0.30 -10.96 -24.10
CA ARG A 51 1.63 -11.04 -24.70
C ARG A 51 2.45 -9.77 -24.48
N LEU A 52 1.83 -8.60 -24.65
CA LEU A 52 2.44 -7.31 -24.33
C LEU A 52 2.77 -7.22 -22.83
N PHE A 53 1.86 -7.67 -21.99
CA PHE A 53 2.05 -7.75 -20.56
C PHE A 53 3.24 -8.65 -20.23
N ARG A 54 3.34 -9.82 -20.82
CA ARG A 54 4.43 -10.78 -20.62
C ARG A 54 5.77 -10.27 -21.18
N GLY A 55 5.78 -9.66 -22.34
CA GLY A 55 6.98 -9.14 -23.01
C GLY A 55 7.63 -8.01 -22.22
N ASN A 56 6.85 -7.05 -21.77
CA ASN A 56 7.30 -5.91 -20.99
C ASN A 56 7.49 -6.21 -19.50
N MET A 57 6.94 -7.33 -19.01
CA MET A 57 6.94 -7.68 -17.60
C MET A 57 7.86 -8.84 -17.22
N GLY A 58 8.55 -9.48 -18.19
CA GLY A 58 9.32 -10.73 -17.98
C GLY A 58 8.44 -11.85 -17.43
N THR A 59 8.96 -13.03 -17.46
CA THR A 59 8.32 -14.21 -16.93
C THR A 59 8.15 -14.12 -15.41
N ILE A 60 6.96 -13.75 -14.97
CA ILE A 60 6.51 -14.19 -13.65
C ILE A 60 6.36 -15.71 -13.82
N LYS A 61 7.33 -16.49 -13.31
CA LYS A 61 7.40 -17.95 -13.43
C LYS A 61 6.25 -18.67 -12.69
N GLY A 62 5.07 -18.20 -12.70
CA GLY A 62 3.85 -18.84 -12.23
C GLY A 62 2.74 -18.75 -13.25
N PHE A 63 2.85 -17.82 -14.21
CA PHE A 63 1.85 -17.61 -15.25
C PHE A 63 2.06 -18.47 -16.50
N SER A 64 3.26 -19.04 -16.71
CA SER A 64 3.60 -19.73 -17.95
C SER A 64 2.89 -21.06 -18.17
N ASN A 65 2.39 -21.71 -17.13
CA ASN A 65 1.78 -23.05 -17.26
C ASN A 65 0.26 -23.06 -17.40
N ILE A 66 -0.42 -21.92 -17.21
CA ILE A 66 -1.89 -21.89 -17.21
C ILE A 66 -2.46 -21.54 -18.61
N TYR A 67 -1.67 -20.88 -19.46
CA TYR A 67 -2.17 -20.31 -20.71
C TYR A 67 -1.58 -20.87 -22.01
N CYS A 68 -0.70 -21.89 -21.94
CA CYS A 68 -0.02 -22.40 -23.15
C CYS A 68 -0.70 -23.57 -23.84
N SER A 69 -1.81 -24.09 -23.34
CA SER A 69 -2.54 -25.19 -23.97
C SER A 69 -4.03 -24.88 -24.08
N GLY A 70 -4.41 -24.52 -25.28
CA GLY A 70 -5.73 -24.63 -25.88
C GLY A 70 -6.97 -24.31 -25.02
N GLY A 71 -7.65 -23.25 -25.37
CA GLY A 71 -9.10 -23.10 -25.13
C GLY A 71 -9.51 -22.86 -23.67
N TRP A 72 -9.91 -21.66 -23.37
CA TRP A 72 -10.46 -21.19 -22.09
C TRP A 72 -11.60 -22.06 -21.48
N GLN A 73 -12.20 -22.92 -22.28
CA GLN A 73 -13.33 -23.76 -21.88
C GLN A 73 -12.97 -25.15 -21.37
N GLN A 74 -11.71 -25.61 -21.51
CA GLN A 74 -11.35 -26.99 -21.13
C GLN A 74 -10.78 -27.14 -19.72
N LEU A 75 -10.42 -26.06 -19.03
CA LEU A 75 -9.73 -26.17 -17.74
C LEU A 75 -10.64 -26.03 -16.50
N GLY A 76 -11.95 -25.77 -16.66
CA GLY A 76 -12.88 -25.73 -15.52
C GLY A 76 -12.50 -24.70 -14.42
N ILE A 77 -11.55 -23.83 -14.69
CA ILE A 77 -11.11 -22.80 -13.76
C ILE A 77 -12.07 -21.61 -13.94
N GLY A 78 -13.03 -21.50 -13.03
CA GLY A 78 -13.90 -20.35 -12.96
C GLY A 78 -13.10 -19.05 -12.85
N ARG A 79 -13.70 -17.94 -13.29
CA ARG A 79 -13.15 -16.58 -13.15
C ARG A 79 -12.72 -16.24 -11.71
N ASP A 80 -13.15 -17.00 -10.73
CA ASP A 80 -12.94 -16.81 -9.30
C ASP A 80 -11.59 -17.33 -8.78
N GLN A 81 -10.79 -18.00 -9.62
CA GLN A 81 -9.47 -18.55 -9.25
C GLN A 81 -8.28 -17.77 -9.83
N TRP A 82 -8.48 -16.53 -10.21
CA TRP A 82 -7.38 -15.64 -10.56
C TRP A 82 -6.57 -15.31 -9.31
N PRO A 83 -5.24 -15.38 -9.35
CA PRO A 83 -4.39 -15.07 -8.19
C PRO A 83 -4.36 -13.57 -7.82
N PHE A 84 -5.30 -12.78 -8.35
CA PHE A 84 -5.48 -11.37 -8.07
C PHE A 84 -6.75 -11.20 -7.21
N GLU A 85 -6.62 -11.36 -5.91
CA GLU A 85 -7.71 -11.24 -4.93
C GLU A 85 -8.29 -9.84 -4.77
N GLU A 86 -7.86 -8.85 -5.56
CA GLU A 86 -8.41 -7.49 -5.54
C GLU A 86 -8.72 -6.94 -6.94
N VAL A 87 -9.26 -7.77 -7.82
CA VAL A 87 -10.02 -7.21 -8.93
C VAL A 87 -11.43 -6.96 -8.42
N PRO A 88 -11.87 -5.69 -8.26
CA PRO A 88 -13.26 -5.40 -7.94
C PRO A 88 -14.15 -6.15 -8.94
N ARG A 89 -15.31 -6.61 -8.50
CA ARG A 89 -16.32 -7.24 -9.36
C ARG A 89 -16.79 -6.26 -10.44
N GLY A 90 -16.05 -6.20 -11.52
CA GLY A 90 -16.09 -5.32 -12.67
C GLY A 90 -14.73 -5.48 -13.32
N ALA A 91 -14.47 -6.72 -13.82
CA ALA A 91 -13.14 -7.15 -14.25
C ALA A 91 -12.54 -6.19 -15.28
N LEU A 92 -11.57 -5.39 -14.87
CA LEU A 92 -10.67 -4.71 -15.78
C LEU A 92 -9.99 -5.79 -16.64
N GLY A 93 -10.14 -5.73 -17.97
CA GLY A 93 -9.49 -6.65 -18.90
C GLY A 93 -7.96 -6.55 -18.79
N LEU A 94 -7.23 -7.52 -19.32
CA LEU A 94 -5.75 -7.52 -19.34
C LEU A 94 -5.17 -6.25 -19.94
N ARG A 95 -5.86 -5.66 -20.93
CA ARG A 95 -5.54 -4.37 -21.52
C ARG A 95 -5.52 -3.25 -20.47
N GLU A 96 -6.55 -3.13 -19.67
CA GLU A 96 -6.70 -2.10 -18.66
C GLU A 96 -5.62 -2.22 -17.57
N LEU A 97 -5.32 -3.45 -17.16
CA LEU A 97 -4.23 -3.74 -16.23
C LEU A 97 -2.87 -3.34 -16.80
N TYR A 98 -2.62 -3.62 -18.09
CA TYR A 98 -1.40 -3.23 -18.77
C TYR A 98 -1.27 -1.70 -18.83
N ILE A 99 -2.33 -1.02 -19.27
CA ILE A 99 -2.35 0.43 -19.40
C ILE A 99 -2.11 1.07 -18.04
N ARG A 100 -2.86 0.65 -17.02
CA ARG A 100 -2.71 1.18 -15.68
C ARG A 100 -1.28 1.09 -15.18
N ARG A 101 -0.66 -0.09 -15.30
CA ARG A 101 0.73 -0.26 -14.91
C ARG A 101 1.68 0.63 -15.71
N HIS A 102 1.57 0.58 -17.03
CA HIS A 102 2.43 1.37 -17.91
C HIS A 102 2.32 2.86 -17.57
N THR A 103 1.09 3.31 -17.34
CA THR A 103 0.82 4.68 -16.92
C THR A 103 1.45 4.98 -15.56
N GLU A 104 1.26 4.15 -14.55
CA GLU A 104 1.81 4.35 -13.21
C GLU A 104 3.35 4.40 -13.21
N VAL A 105 4.01 3.53 -13.97
CA VAL A 105 5.48 3.53 -14.08
C VAL A 105 5.99 4.73 -14.87
N HIS A 106 5.36 5.06 -16.01
CA HIS A 106 5.77 6.21 -16.81
C HIS A 106 5.53 7.54 -16.12
N GLN A 107 4.41 7.68 -15.42
CA GLN A 107 4.11 8.92 -14.69
C GLN A 107 5.15 9.23 -13.62
N MET A 108 5.68 8.21 -12.94
CA MET A 108 6.73 8.40 -11.94
C MET A 108 8.08 8.86 -12.54
N LYS A 109 8.26 8.76 -13.87
CA LYS A 109 9.44 9.30 -14.59
C LYS A 109 9.32 10.79 -14.93
N PHE A 110 8.14 11.39 -14.79
CA PHE A 110 7.97 12.81 -15.09
C PHE A 110 8.62 13.70 -14.04
N ASP A 111 9.37 14.68 -14.50
CA ASP A 111 10.10 15.62 -13.65
C ASP A 111 9.22 16.73 -13.08
N ASP A 112 8.00 16.92 -13.60
CA ASP A 112 7.10 18.00 -13.26
C ASP A 112 5.69 17.53 -12.84
N PRO A 113 5.57 16.78 -11.73
CA PRO A 113 4.27 16.45 -11.16
C PRO A 113 3.64 17.70 -10.55
N LEU A 114 2.31 17.73 -10.49
CA LEU A 114 1.61 18.74 -9.71
C LEU A 114 2.10 18.67 -8.26
N SER A 115 2.75 19.73 -7.79
CA SER A 115 3.36 19.75 -6.47
C SER A 115 2.83 20.89 -5.59
N ALA A 116 2.69 20.62 -4.30
CA ALA A 116 2.30 21.61 -3.31
C ALA A 116 3.14 21.44 -2.03
N ILE A 117 3.60 22.55 -1.51
CA ILE A 117 4.40 22.60 -0.28
C ILE A 117 3.57 23.28 0.80
N TYR A 118 3.42 22.58 1.93
CA TYR A 118 2.70 23.07 3.09
C TYR A 118 3.65 23.25 4.26
N HIS A 119 3.72 24.47 4.77
CA HIS A 119 4.48 24.77 5.97
C HIS A 119 3.66 24.41 7.20
N LEU A 120 4.21 23.58 8.03
CA LEU A 120 3.60 23.20 9.30
C LEU A 120 4.08 24.14 10.41
N ASN A 121 3.32 24.20 11.49
CA ASN A 121 3.68 25.04 12.63
C ASN A 121 5.08 24.69 13.17
N PRO A 122 6.06 25.61 13.14
CA PRO A 122 7.42 25.33 13.60
C PRO A 122 7.52 25.08 15.10
N ALA A 123 6.54 25.52 15.89
CA ALA A 123 6.48 25.25 17.33
C ALA A 123 6.11 23.80 17.67
N GLU A 124 5.64 23.04 16.70
CA GLU A 124 5.29 21.63 16.89
C GLU A 124 6.46 20.72 16.50
N ALA A 125 6.50 19.51 17.05
CA ALA A 125 7.53 18.53 16.74
C ALA A 125 7.54 18.15 15.25
N THR A 126 8.64 17.61 14.76
CA THR A 126 8.73 17.10 13.40
C THR A 126 7.67 16.03 13.14
N PRO A 127 7.06 15.98 11.93
CA PRO A 127 6.10 14.96 11.58
C PRO A 127 6.69 13.57 11.75
N SER A 128 6.00 12.70 12.47
CA SER A 128 6.51 11.36 12.79
C SER A 128 5.71 10.25 12.10
N ARG A 129 4.48 10.55 11.68
CA ARG A 129 3.58 9.61 10.99
C ARG A 129 2.81 10.36 9.93
N LEU A 130 2.75 9.76 8.75
CA LEU A 130 1.97 10.22 7.61
C LEU A 130 1.09 9.08 7.12
N MET A 131 -0.10 9.43 6.69
CA MET A 131 -0.97 8.56 5.92
C MET A 131 -1.63 9.40 4.82
N LEU A 132 -1.62 8.87 3.61
CA LEU A 132 -2.32 9.44 2.47
C LEU A 132 -3.57 8.60 2.22
N ASP A 133 -4.70 9.26 2.09
CA ASP A 133 -5.98 8.63 1.84
C ASP A 133 -6.78 9.43 0.84
N ARG A 134 -6.76 8.99 -0.41
CA ARG A 134 -7.36 9.71 -1.55
C ARG A 134 -6.92 11.17 -1.59
N ASN A 135 -7.82 12.12 -1.23
CA ASN A 135 -7.57 13.55 -1.24
C ASN A 135 -7.23 14.13 0.15
N CYS A 136 -6.92 13.29 1.13
CA CYS A 136 -6.63 13.74 2.48
C CYS A 136 -5.26 13.26 2.95
N ILE A 137 -4.49 14.17 3.53
CA ILE A 137 -3.23 13.87 4.22
C ILE A 137 -3.50 13.89 5.72
N TRP A 138 -3.15 12.80 6.39
CA TRP A 138 -3.15 12.72 7.83
C TRP A 138 -1.71 12.78 8.33
N VAL A 139 -1.44 13.75 9.21
CA VAL A 139 -0.09 13.96 9.76
C VAL A 139 -0.14 14.02 11.27
N CYS A 140 0.83 13.36 11.91
CA CYS A 140 1.04 13.45 13.36
C CYS A 140 2.32 14.24 13.66
N GLN A 141 2.18 15.31 14.43
CA GLN A 141 3.24 16.13 14.97
C GLN A 141 3.20 16.09 16.51
N GLY A 142 4.09 15.33 17.14
CA GLY A 142 4.05 15.17 18.58
C GLY A 142 2.71 14.66 19.09
N PRO A 143 1.98 15.45 19.93
CA PRO A 143 0.67 15.09 20.46
C PRO A 143 -0.50 15.43 19.55
N VAL A 144 -0.26 16.08 18.42
CA VAL A 144 -1.29 16.63 17.53
C VAL A 144 -1.42 15.77 16.28
N ALA A 145 -2.63 15.43 15.92
CA ALA A 145 -2.96 14.86 14.60
C ALA A 145 -3.77 15.87 13.79
N LYS A 146 -3.39 16.08 12.53
CA LYS A 146 -4.05 17.01 11.61
C LYS A 146 -4.50 16.25 10.36
N LYS A 147 -5.65 16.66 9.83
CA LYS A 147 -6.15 16.26 8.53
C LYS A 147 -6.10 17.46 7.60
N LEU A 148 -5.40 17.32 6.50
CA LEU A 148 -5.35 18.32 5.43
C LEU A 148 -6.12 17.77 4.23
N SER A 149 -6.94 18.61 3.60
CA SER A 149 -7.52 18.32 2.27
C SER A 149 -6.54 18.74 1.19
N VAL A 150 -6.39 17.91 0.18
CA VAL A 150 -5.52 18.18 -0.98
C VAL A 150 -6.39 18.66 -2.14
N ASP A 151 -7.19 19.67 -1.93
CA ASP A 151 -7.95 20.32 -3.00
C ASP A 151 -7.12 21.48 -3.54
N TRP A 152 -6.62 21.29 -4.76
CA TRP A 152 -5.79 22.30 -5.45
C TRP A 152 -6.57 23.59 -5.71
N PRO A 153 -5.96 24.81 -5.56
CA PRO A 153 -4.54 25.10 -5.29
C PRO A 153 -4.16 25.19 -3.80
N GLU A 154 -5.10 25.24 -2.90
CA GLU A 154 -4.85 25.47 -1.47
C GLU A 154 -5.25 24.25 -0.64
N ALA A 155 -4.28 23.68 0.11
CA ALA A 155 -4.62 22.70 1.10
C ALA A 155 -5.06 23.40 2.37
N GLU A 156 -6.27 23.11 2.77
CA GLU A 156 -6.81 23.57 4.06
C GLU A 156 -6.63 22.52 5.14
N VAL A 157 -6.30 22.96 6.33
CA VAL A 157 -6.37 22.12 7.53
C VAL A 157 -7.84 21.93 7.88
N VAL A 158 -8.40 20.78 7.48
CA VAL A 158 -9.83 20.49 7.70
C VAL A 158 -10.12 20.19 9.17
N GLU A 159 -9.25 19.42 9.82
CA GLU A 159 -9.43 19.01 11.20
C GLU A 159 -8.09 19.02 11.95
N THR A 160 -8.11 19.48 13.19
CA THR A 160 -6.96 19.41 14.11
C THR A 160 -7.40 18.74 15.42
N HIS A 161 -6.76 17.63 15.75
CA HIS A 161 -7.02 16.86 16.95
C HIS A 161 -5.88 17.06 17.96
N ARG A 162 -6.04 17.98 18.90
CA ARG A 162 -5.10 18.28 20.01
C ARG A 162 -5.51 17.55 21.29
N ASN A 163 -5.75 16.27 21.20
CA ASN A 163 -6.40 15.50 22.26
C ASN A 163 -5.43 14.71 23.15
N HIS A 164 -4.19 14.48 22.71
CA HIS A 164 -3.19 13.76 23.48
C HIS A 164 -2.32 14.72 24.29
N GLY A 165 -1.93 14.25 25.48
CA GLY A 165 -0.98 14.97 26.36
C GLY A 165 0.48 14.73 26.03
N ALA A 166 0.78 13.73 25.17
CA ALA A 166 2.14 13.35 24.80
C ALA A 166 2.17 12.79 23.37
N ARG A 167 3.39 12.48 22.89
CA ARG A 167 3.64 12.05 21.50
C ARG A 167 2.75 10.88 21.06
N ILE A 168 2.19 10.99 19.86
CA ILE A 168 1.45 9.91 19.18
C ILE A 168 2.46 8.85 18.70
N THR A 169 2.19 7.59 19.05
CA THR A 169 3.04 6.43 18.74
C THR A 169 2.57 5.68 17.51
N CYS A 170 1.25 5.53 17.37
CA CYS A 170 0.65 4.84 16.22
C CYS A 170 -0.62 5.56 15.77
N MET A 171 -0.89 5.48 14.48
CA MET A 171 -2.07 6.05 13.82
C MET A 171 -2.67 5.01 12.89
N ARG A 172 -4.00 4.86 12.91
CA ARG A 172 -4.76 3.98 12.02
C ARG A 172 -6.03 4.66 11.54
N LEU A 173 -6.42 4.37 10.30
CA LEU A 173 -7.69 4.79 9.72
C LEU A 173 -8.58 3.57 9.53
N PHE A 174 -9.79 3.62 10.08
CA PHE A 174 -10.80 2.59 9.88
C PHE A 174 -11.98 3.17 9.13
N SER A 175 -12.50 2.43 8.15
CA SER A 175 -13.74 2.84 7.48
C SER A 175 -14.88 2.94 8.50
N LEU A 176 -15.69 3.97 8.39
CA LEU A 176 -16.88 4.10 9.26
C LEU A 176 -17.86 2.94 9.05
N SER A 177 -17.95 2.40 7.84
CA SER A 177 -18.75 1.20 7.55
C SER A 177 -18.31 -0.02 8.36
N ASP A 178 -17.02 -0.09 8.72
CA ASP A 178 -16.46 -1.16 9.54
C ASP A 178 -16.57 -0.89 11.05
N THR A 179 -17.16 0.22 11.42
CA THR A 179 -17.32 0.63 12.82
C THR A 179 -18.80 0.71 13.21
N PRO A 180 -19.16 0.53 14.51
CA PRO A 180 -20.52 0.75 14.96
C PRO A 180 -20.97 2.23 14.96
N LEU A 181 -20.13 3.11 14.44
CA LEU A 181 -20.42 4.54 14.26
C LEU A 181 -21.14 4.82 12.94
N PHE A 182 -21.16 3.87 12.03
CA PHE A 182 -21.87 3.96 10.76
C PHE A 182 -23.39 4.11 10.99
N ARG A 183 -24.01 5.11 10.36
CA ARG A 183 -25.43 5.41 10.54
C ARG A 183 -26.20 5.57 9.23
N SER A 184 -25.51 5.88 8.13
CA SER A 184 -26.17 6.13 6.85
C SER A 184 -25.23 5.84 5.69
N ASP A 185 -25.79 5.50 4.53
CA ASP A 185 -25.01 5.21 3.31
C ASP A 185 -24.20 6.41 2.82
N THR A 186 -24.60 7.64 3.16
CA THR A 186 -23.82 8.84 2.86
C THR A 186 -22.45 8.87 3.57
N GLN A 187 -22.27 8.08 4.63
CA GLN A 187 -21.03 7.98 5.41
C GLN A 187 -20.13 6.79 4.98
N LYS A 188 -20.51 6.04 3.96
CA LYS A 188 -19.80 4.82 3.53
C LYS A 188 -18.32 5.03 3.22
N ASN A 189 -17.97 6.20 2.70
CA ASN A 189 -16.60 6.56 2.33
C ASN A 189 -15.83 7.29 3.44
N GLU A 190 -16.46 7.55 4.58
CA GLU A 190 -15.81 8.26 5.68
C GLU A 190 -14.95 7.31 6.52
N LYS A 191 -13.89 7.87 7.11
CA LYS A 191 -12.96 7.12 7.96
C LYS A 191 -12.88 7.73 9.35
N ALA A 192 -12.72 6.87 10.34
CA ALA A 192 -12.42 7.25 11.72
C ALA A 192 -10.92 7.11 11.96
N LEU A 193 -10.34 8.14 12.58
CA LEU A 193 -8.95 8.13 13.01
C LEU A 193 -8.83 7.52 14.41
N VAL A 194 -7.95 6.53 14.55
CA VAL A 194 -7.54 5.99 15.85
C VAL A 194 -6.06 6.28 16.07
N THR A 195 -5.76 6.90 17.20
CA THR A 195 -4.38 7.23 17.60
C THR A 195 -4.07 6.65 18.97
N SER A 196 -2.85 6.18 19.15
CA SER A 196 -2.29 5.82 20.44
C SER A 196 -1.12 6.71 20.81
N SER A 197 -0.83 6.88 22.09
CA SER A 197 0.15 7.83 22.55
C SER A 197 0.95 7.30 23.75
N THR A 198 2.09 7.98 23.99
CA THR A 198 2.88 7.80 25.21
C THR A 198 2.16 8.31 26.46
N ASP A 199 1.05 9.06 26.33
CA ASP A 199 0.17 9.42 27.44
C ASP A 199 -0.69 8.25 27.98
N ARG A 200 -0.45 7.02 27.50
CA ARG A 200 -1.12 5.77 27.91
C ARG A 200 -2.60 5.69 27.47
N THR A 201 -3.02 6.60 26.58
CA THR A 201 -4.40 6.63 26.07
C THR A 201 -4.47 6.28 24.59
N ILE A 202 -5.65 5.84 24.18
CA ILE A 202 -6.03 5.66 22.79
C ILE A 202 -7.21 6.59 22.52
N ARG A 203 -7.21 7.23 21.35
CA ARG A 203 -8.29 8.12 20.94
C ARG A 203 -8.86 7.72 19.61
N LEU A 204 -10.18 7.70 19.54
CA LEU A 204 -10.98 7.51 18.35
C LEU A 204 -11.59 8.85 17.99
N CYS A 205 -11.27 9.38 16.82
CA CYS A 205 -11.72 10.70 16.37
C CYS A 205 -12.48 10.58 15.04
N TRP A 206 -13.62 11.26 14.93
CA TRP A 206 -14.38 11.41 13.69
C TRP A 206 -15.26 12.66 13.75
N LYS A 207 -15.32 13.47 12.70
CA LYS A 207 -16.17 14.67 12.58
C LYS A 207 -16.21 15.55 13.85
N GLY A 208 -15.03 15.88 14.39
CA GLY A 208 -14.92 16.69 15.61
C GLY A 208 -15.25 15.96 16.91
N HIS A 209 -15.78 14.73 16.86
CA HIS A 209 -16.00 13.91 18.05
C HIS A 209 -14.74 13.13 18.42
N SER A 210 -14.45 13.06 19.71
CA SER A 210 -13.34 12.27 20.23
C SER A 210 -13.79 11.37 21.37
N ARG A 211 -13.38 10.10 21.32
CA ARG A 211 -13.57 9.13 22.40
C ARG A 211 -12.22 8.69 22.92
N CYS A 212 -12.03 8.72 24.24
CA CYS A 212 -10.80 8.32 24.91
C CYS A 212 -10.96 6.95 25.56
N TYR A 213 -9.98 6.07 25.32
CA TYR A 213 -9.85 4.78 25.98
C TYR A 213 -8.66 4.85 26.94
N LYS A 214 -8.92 4.61 28.21
CA LYS A 214 -7.94 4.63 29.30
C LYS A 214 -7.84 3.24 29.93
N GLY A 215 -6.63 2.85 30.33
CA GLY A 215 -6.42 1.57 31.01
C GLY A 215 -4.98 1.09 30.99
N HIS A 216 -4.23 1.30 29.91
CA HIS A 216 -2.80 0.97 29.88
C HIS A 216 -2.04 1.69 31.00
N SER A 217 -1.13 0.97 31.67
CA SER A 217 -0.29 1.53 32.74
C SER A 217 1.01 2.16 32.23
N ALA A 218 1.40 1.86 30.97
CA ALA A 218 2.57 2.40 30.28
C ALA A 218 2.19 2.87 28.86
N PRO A 219 3.09 3.52 28.11
CA PRO A 219 2.87 3.98 26.74
C PRO A 219 2.25 2.91 25.85
N VAL A 220 1.28 3.31 25.03
CA VAL A 220 0.67 2.42 24.01
C VAL A 220 1.53 2.49 22.76
N THR A 221 2.11 1.37 22.34
CA THR A 221 3.09 1.31 21.24
C THR A 221 2.51 0.83 19.94
N ALA A 222 1.48 -0.02 19.98
CA ALA A 222 0.91 -0.66 18.81
C ALA A 222 -0.62 -0.66 18.83
N LEU A 223 -1.21 -0.50 17.64
CA LEU A 223 -2.63 -0.70 17.36
C LEU A 223 -2.75 -1.78 16.29
N ALA A 224 -3.77 -2.62 16.38
CA ALA A 224 -4.04 -3.60 15.35
C ALA A 224 -4.33 -2.92 14.01
N ASP A 225 -3.93 -3.57 12.92
CA ASP A 225 -4.12 -3.11 11.55
C ASP A 225 -5.59 -3.19 11.09
N LYS A 226 -6.37 -4.08 11.71
CA LYS A 226 -7.79 -4.27 11.44
C LYS A 226 -8.58 -4.35 12.74
N LEU A 227 -9.88 -4.11 12.64
CA LEU A 227 -10.80 -4.37 13.74
C LEU A 227 -11.13 -5.86 13.78
N LEU A 228 -11.13 -6.41 14.99
CA LEU A 228 -11.58 -7.76 15.26
C LEU A 228 -13.11 -7.83 15.12
N ALA A 229 -13.62 -8.93 14.58
CA ALA A 229 -15.04 -9.20 14.51
C ALA A 229 -15.42 -10.18 15.62
N ASP A 230 -16.25 -9.72 16.56
CA ASP A 230 -16.87 -10.54 17.58
C ASP A 230 -18.39 -10.44 17.41
N GLY A 231 -18.95 -11.31 16.56
CA GLY A 231 -20.36 -11.25 16.20
C GLY A 231 -20.74 -9.90 15.55
N GLU A 232 -21.68 -9.18 16.15
CA GLU A 232 -22.15 -7.87 15.69
C GLU A 232 -21.22 -6.71 16.09
N PHE A 233 -20.22 -6.96 16.96
CA PHE A 233 -19.42 -5.89 17.53
C PHE A 233 -18.02 -5.86 16.92
N LYS A 234 -17.55 -4.65 16.67
CA LYS A 234 -16.17 -4.39 16.26
C LYS A 234 -15.31 -4.05 17.47
N VAL A 235 -14.18 -4.71 17.58
CA VAL A 235 -13.25 -4.62 18.71
C VAL A 235 -11.92 -4.09 18.24
N LEU A 236 -11.42 -3.07 18.93
CA LEU A 236 -10.08 -2.53 18.71
C LEU A 236 -9.09 -3.24 19.64
N ALA A 237 -7.93 -3.63 19.11
CA ALA A 237 -6.85 -4.17 19.93
C ALA A 237 -5.67 -3.19 20.00
N SER A 238 -5.06 -3.11 21.18
CA SER A 238 -3.88 -2.30 21.45
C SER A 238 -2.82 -3.05 22.24
N GLY A 239 -1.57 -2.66 22.08
CA GLY A 239 -0.43 -3.19 22.82
C GLY A 239 0.41 -2.06 23.40
N GLY A 240 0.89 -2.26 24.61
CA GLY A 240 1.64 -1.25 25.34
C GLY A 240 3.03 -1.70 25.81
N GLU A 241 3.77 -0.74 26.34
CA GLU A 241 5.02 -1.00 27.06
C GLU A 241 4.79 -1.68 28.41
N ASP A 242 3.51 -1.75 28.88
CA ASP A 242 3.09 -2.54 30.03
C ASP A 242 3.04 -4.06 29.75
N CYS A 243 3.54 -4.50 28.59
CA CYS A 243 3.60 -5.90 28.16
C CYS A 243 2.22 -6.55 28.00
N THR A 244 1.12 -5.75 28.00
CA THR A 244 -0.24 -6.24 27.87
C THR A 244 -0.83 -5.95 26.50
N VAL A 245 -1.69 -6.87 26.03
CA VAL A 245 -2.59 -6.63 24.91
C VAL A 245 -3.98 -6.40 25.45
N ARG A 246 -4.65 -5.34 25.00
CA ARG A 246 -5.98 -4.97 25.48
C ARG A 246 -6.97 -4.90 24.33
N LEU A 247 -8.20 -5.35 24.62
CA LEU A 247 -9.33 -5.30 23.72
C LEU A 247 -10.34 -4.26 24.18
N TRP A 248 -10.80 -3.44 23.22
CA TRP A 248 -11.69 -2.32 23.49
C TRP A 248 -12.94 -2.39 22.64
N SER A 249 -14.09 -2.27 23.27
CA SER A 249 -15.36 -2.13 22.57
C SER A 249 -15.47 -0.76 21.91
N MET A 250 -15.75 -0.76 20.61
CA MET A 250 -16.06 0.46 19.87
C MET A 250 -17.54 0.84 19.97
N SER A 251 -18.38 0.00 20.56
CA SER A 251 -19.82 0.24 20.71
C SER A 251 -20.10 1.49 21.53
N THR A 252 -21.08 2.27 21.09
CA THR A 252 -21.56 3.46 21.84
C THR A 252 -22.21 3.10 23.16
N ARG A 253 -22.74 1.86 23.30
CA ARG A 253 -23.34 1.35 24.52
C ARG A 253 -22.31 1.11 25.64
N ALA A 254 -21.07 0.81 25.29
CA ALA A 254 -19.99 0.53 26.24
C ALA A 254 -19.17 1.79 26.61
N LYS A 255 -19.78 2.97 26.68
CA LYS A 255 -19.06 4.23 26.96
C LYS A 255 -18.31 4.21 28.30
N ASN A 256 -18.93 3.67 29.35
CA ASN A 256 -18.36 3.71 30.69
C ASN A 256 -17.33 2.60 30.95
N HIS A 257 -17.48 1.45 30.29
CA HIS A 257 -16.59 0.29 30.43
C HIS A 257 -16.19 -0.24 29.06
N PRO A 258 -15.32 0.47 28.34
CA PRO A 258 -14.93 0.07 26.99
C PRO A 258 -13.92 -1.08 26.97
N LEU A 259 -13.24 -1.37 28.06
CA LEU A 259 -12.27 -2.47 28.17
C LEU A 259 -13.02 -3.80 28.24
N ILE A 260 -12.78 -4.69 27.24
CA ILE A 260 -13.37 -6.02 27.16
C ILE A 260 -12.48 -7.03 27.89
N ALA A 261 -11.18 -7.04 27.52
CA ALA A 261 -10.22 -8.00 28.05
C ALA A 261 -8.79 -7.43 28.09
N THR A 262 -7.98 -8.00 28.97
CA THR A 262 -6.55 -7.74 29.06
C THR A 262 -5.82 -9.08 29.01
N PHE A 263 -4.91 -9.23 28.02
CA PHE A 263 -4.10 -10.43 27.86
C PHE A 263 -2.69 -10.19 28.40
N HIS A 264 -2.24 -11.08 29.24
CA HIS A 264 -0.92 -11.10 29.86
C HIS A 264 -0.12 -12.25 29.29
N GLY A 265 1.21 -12.10 29.20
CA GLY A 265 2.10 -13.19 28.79
C GLY A 265 3.35 -12.78 28.04
N HIS A 266 3.44 -11.55 27.51
CA HIS A 266 4.71 -11.01 27.05
C HIS A 266 5.56 -10.50 28.24
N GLU A 267 6.87 -10.62 28.11
CA GLU A 267 7.83 -10.21 29.16
C GLU A 267 8.40 -8.83 28.92
N LYS A 268 8.28 -8.33 27.67
CA LYS A 268 8.77 -7.01 27.26
C LYS A 268 7.71 -6.26 26.45
N ALA A 269 7.98 -4.98 26.23
CA ALA A 269 7.12 -4.08 25.46
C ALA A 269 6.69 -4.67 24.11
N LEU A 270 5.42 -4.51 23.77
CA LEU A 270 4.90 -4.89 22.48
C LEU A 270 5.43 -3.97 21.38
N SER A 271 5.70 -4.56 20.21
CA SER A 271 6.17 -3.85 19.03
C SER A 271 5.08 -3.76 17.96
N PHE A 272 4.40 -4.86 17.67
CA PHE A 272 3.40 -4.94 16.61
C PHE A 272 2.19 -5.76 17.03
N LEU A 273 1.05 -5.39 16.45
CA LEU A 273 -0.22 -6.13 16.52
C LEU A 273 -0.82 -6.23 15.12
N SER A 274 -1.32 -7.39 14.76
CA SER A 274 -2.04 -7.63 13.51
C SER A 274 -3.14 -8.65 13.73
N VAL A 275 -4.21 -8.56 12.95
CA VAL A 275 -5.30 -9.55 12.96
C VAL A 275 -4.96 -10.64 11.95
N ALA A 276 -5.07 -11.90 12.34
CA ALA A 276 -4.85 -13.03 11.43
C ALA A 276 -5.92 -13.03 10.33
N ARG A 277 -5.48 -13.14 9.06
CA ARG A 277 -6.42 -13.03 7.93
C ARG A 277 -7.32 -14.25 7.76
N HIS A 278 -6.84 -15.44 8.11
CA HIS A 278 -7.61 -16.69 8.00
C HIS A 278 -8.72 -16.81 9.06
N LYS A 279 -8.62 -16.08 10.17
CA LYS A 279 -9.62 -16.06 11.24
C LYS A 279 -9.62 -14.71 11.95
N SER A 280 -10.65 -13.91 11.72
CA SER A 280 -10.75 -12.52 12.21
C SER A 280 -10.85 -12.40 13.74
N SER A 281 -11.04 -13.52 14.45
CA SER A 281 -11.02 -13.58 15.91
C SER A 281 -9.63 -13.84 16.50
N LEU A 282 -8.61 -14.10 15.67
CA LEU A 282 -7.24 -14.31 16.14
C LEU A 282 -6.41 -13.05 16.01
N LEU A 283 -5.82 -12.64 17.11
CA LEU A 283 -4.88 -11.53 17.18
C LEU A 283 -3.46 -12.05 17.33
N VAL A 284 -2.56 -11.53 16.52
CA VAL A 284 -1.14 -11.84 16.56
C VAL A 284 -0.40 -10.66 17.16
N SER A 285 0.45 -10.91 18.14
CA SER A 285 1.30 -9.89 18.75
C SER A 285 2.76 -10.26 18.68
N SER A 286 3.62 -9.27 18.52
CA SER A 286 5.05 -9.43 18.67
C SER A 286 5.62 -8.42 19.68
N SER A 287 6.62 -8.83 20.42
CA SER A 287 7.24 -8.05 21.47
C SER A 287 8.76 -8.02 21.30
N LYS A 288 9.40 -7.10 22.03
CA LYS A 288 10.86 -7.00 22.15
C LYS A 288 11.49 -8.20 22.89
N ASP A 289 10.68 -9.13 23.40
CA ASP A 289 11.13 -10.43 23.96
C ASP A 289 11.43 -11.48 22.89
N SER A 290 11.34 -11.11 21.59
CA SER A 290 11.50 -12.00 20.44
C SER A 290 10.46 -13.11 20.38
N LYS A 291 9.33 -12.97 21.05
CA LYS A 291 8.20 -13.91 21.00
C LYS A 291 7.08 -13.36 20.14
N VAL A 292 6.47 -14.27 19.38
CA VAL A 292 5.19 -14.03 18.68
C VAL A 292 4.13 -14.87 19.36
N LYS A 293 3.02 -14.24 19.72
CA LYS A 293 1.89 -14.90 20.39
C LYS A 293 0.61 -14.72 19.61
N ILE A 294 -0.23 -15.74 19.66
CA ILE A 294 -1.60 -15.71 19.13
C ILE A 294 -2.58 -15.73 20.28
N TRP A 295 -3.58 -14.85 20.19
CA TRP A 295 -4.64 -14.71 21.17
C TRP A 295 -5.99 -14.98 20.50
N ASP A 296 -6.82 -15.81 21.11
CA ASP A 296 -8.23 -15.95 20.72
C ASP A 296 -9.04 -14.89 21.46
N THR A 297 -9.79 -14.09 20.70
CA THR A 297 -10.55 -12.97 21.26
C THR A 297 -12.02 -13.32 21.55
N VAL A 298 -12.50 -14.49 21.10
CA VAL A 298 -13.90 -14.92 21.24
C VAL A 298 -14.14 -15.62 22.59
N ALA A 299 -13.11 -16.25 23.14
CA ALA A 299 -13.19 -16.96 24.41
C ALA A 299 -12.34 -16.33 25.51
N PRO A 300 -12.67 -15.12 26.01
CA PRO A 300 -12.02 -14.58 27.19
C PRO A 300 -12.58 -15.31 28.43
N SER A 301 -12.28 -16.60 28.59
CA SER A 301 -12.64 -17.32 29.81
C SER A 301 -11.82 -16.76 30.97
N SER A 302 -12.53 -16.28 31.97
CA SER A 302 -12.00 -15.83 33.23
C SER A 302 -11.20 -16.95 33.89
N GLY A 303 -9.86 -16.95 33.69
CA GLY A 303 -8.96 -17.84 34.42
C GLY A 303 -8.00 -18.70 33.62
N SER A 304 -8.15 -18.87 32.31
CA SER A 304 -7.16 -19.55 31.46
C SER A 304 -6.51 -18.59 30.46
N SER A 305 -5.24 -18.80 30.17
CA SER A 305 -4.52 -17.94 29.23
C SER A 305 -5.19 -18.00 27.86
N SER A 306 -5.71 -16.87 27.37
CA SER A 306 -6.26 -16.73 26.01
C SER A 306 -5.19 -16.88 24.93
N CYS A 307 -3.96 -17.20 25.32
CA CYS A 307 -2.84 -17.48 24.43
C CYS A 307 -2.99 -18.87 23.83
N VAL A 308 -3.36 -18.91 22.54
CA VAL A 308 -3.54 -20.15 21.77
C VAL A 308 -2.21 -20.73 21.33
N GLY A 309 -1.21 -19.88 21.10
CA GLY A 309 0.09 -20.30 20.63
C GLY A 309 1.17 -19.26 20.89
N SER A 310 2.40 -19.74 21.05
CA SER A 310 3.58 -18.88 21.23
C SER A 310 4.77 -19.51 20.52
N THR A 311 5.53 -18.70 19.81
CA THR A 311 6.80 -19.10 19.21
C THR A 311 7.89 -18.10 19.52
N HIS A 312 9.12 -18.59 19.66
CA HIS A 312 10.30 -17.74 19.84
C HIS A 312 11.04 -17.61 18.52
N ILE A 313 11.37 -16.36 18.16
CA ILE A 313 12.19 -16.08 16.99
C ILE A 313 13.64 -15.94 17.48
N ASN A 314 14.48 -16.89 17.08
CA ASN A 314 15.91 -16.85 17.39
C ASN A 314 16.62 -15.79 16.52
N SER A 315 16.37 -14.51 16.78
CA SER A 315 16.99 -13.43 16.04
C SER A 315 17.77 -12.50 16.94
N SER A 316 18.81 -11.89 16.39
CA SER A 316 19.74 -11.01 17.11
C SER A 316 19.25 -9.58 17.32
N GLY A 317 17.95 -9.28 17.11
CA GLY A 317 17.47 -7.90 17.20
C GLY A 317 15.97 -7.74 17.46
N PRO A 318 15.52 -6.53 17.76
CA PRO A 318 14.11 -6.24 17.97
C PRO A 318 13.31 -6.40 16.66
N PRO A 319 12.00 -6.69 16.74
CA PRO A 319 11.11 -6.66 15.60
C PRO A 319 11.10 -5.29 14.91
N ILE A 320 11.20 -5.28 13.58
CA ILE A 320 11.23 -4.09 12.74
C ILE A 320 9.91 -3.92 11.99
N ALA A 321 9.36 -5.02 11.49
CA ALA A 321 8.08 -5.06 10.80
C ALA A 321 7.39 -6.41 11.01
N MET A 322 6.05 -6.41 11.00
CA MET A 322 5.22 -7.60 11.06
C MET A 322 4.02 -7.44 10.13
N LYS A 323 3.73 -8.48 9.35
CA LYS A 323 2.53 -8.52 8.51
C LYS A 323 1.95 -9.94 8.47
N CYS A 324 0.66 -10.03 8.70
CA CYS A 324 -0.07 -11.29 8.58
C CYS A 324 -0.77 -11.37 7.22
N HIS A 325 -0.61 -12.49 6.53
CA HIS A 325 -1.29 -12.77 5.28
C HIS A 325 -1.70 -14.25 5.27
N GLU A 326 -2.97 -14.52 5.01
CA GLU A 326 -3.54 -15.87 5.16
C GLU A 326 -3.18 -16.49 6.52
N SER A 327 -2.60 -17.67 6.53
CA SER A 327 -2.18 -18.39 7.73
C SER A 327 -0.72 -18.14 8.12
N LEU A 328 -0.04 -17.22 7.46
CA LEU A 328 1.38 -16.90 7.71
C LEU A 328 1.53 -15.53 8.37
N CYS A 329 2.47 -15.46 9.29
CA CYS A 329 2.98 -14.22 9.86
C CYS A 329 4.42 -13.99 9.40
N TYR A 330 4.62 -12.92 8.68
CA TYR A 330 5.93 -12.47 8.21
C TYR A 330 6.51 -11.51 9.23
N MET A 331 7.74 -11.78 9.66
CA MET A 331 8.42 -11.01 10.68
C MET A 331 9.83 -10.64 10.24
N ALA A 332 10.13 -9.34 10.22
CA ALA A 332 11.48 -8.83 10.03
C ALA A 332 12.13 -8.55 11.38
N THR A 333 13.26 -9.19 11.66
CA THR A 333 14.00 -9.05 12.92
C THR A 333 15.51 -9.10 12.67
N GLY A 334 16.26 -8.22 13.30
CA GLY A 334 17.72 -8.22 13.18
C GLY A 334 18.21 -8.16 11.74
N SER A 335 18.72 -9.25 11.22
CA SER A 335 19.23 -9.40 9.85
C SER A 335 18.42 -10.36 8.99
N GLU A 336 17.31 -10.88 9.49
CA GLU A 336 16.51 -11.87 8.76
C GLU A 336 15.02 -11.51 8.69
N VAL A 337 14.36 -11.99 7.65
CA VAL A 337 12.90 -12.01 7.53
C VAL A 337 12.44 -13.46 7.54
N THR A 338 11.54 -13.79 8.45
CA THR A 338 11.04 -15.14 8.66
C THR A 338 9.53 -15.23 8.46
N ALA A 339 9.06 -16.35 7.94
CA ALA A 339 7.65 -16.71 7.91
C ALA A 339 7.34 -17.72 9.03
N ILE A 340 6.27 -17.46 9.75
CA ILE A 340 5.76 -18.31 10.84
C ILE A 340 4.36 -18.79 10.44
N ASP A 341 4.12 -20.08 10.47
CA ASP A 341 2.78 -20.64 10.28
C ASP A 341 1.96 -20.45 11.58
N LEU A 342 0.91 -19.66 11.49
CA LEU A 342 0.04 -19.32 12.62
C LEU A 342 -0.79 -20.50 13.14
N ARG A 343 -0.92 -21.59 12.37
CA ARG A 343 -1.65 -22.79 12.79
C ARG A 343 -0.78 -23.71 13.64
N THR A 344 0.49 -23.85 13.27
CA THR A 344 1.44 -24.73 13.94
C THR A 344 2.37 -24.01 14.89
N MET A 345 2.44 -22.68 14.80
CA MET A 345 3.39 -21.80 15.50
C MET A 345 4.85 -22.18 15.28
N LYS A 346 5.14 -22.77 14.13
CA LYS A 346 6.51 -23.13 13.74
C LYS A 346 7.03 -22.16 12.69
N LYS A 347 8.35 -21.97 12.70
CA LYS A 347 9.05 -21.25 11.63
C LYS A 347 8.88 -22.06 10.34
N ALA A 348 8.22 -21.46 9.34
CA ALA A 348 7.97 -22.11 8.05
C ALA A 348 9.19 -21.99 7.13
N SER A 349 9.77 -20.78 7.02
CA SER A 349 10.93 -20.51 6.15
C SER A 349 11.66 -19.24 6.56
N VAL A 350 12.90 -19.10 6.09
CA VAL A 350 13.65 -17.84 6.07
C VAL A 350 13.53 -17.25 4.68
N LEU A 351 13.01 -16.04 4.57
CA LEU A 351 12.67 -15.41 3.30
C LEU A 351 13.74 -14.45 2.79
N ALA A 352 14.45 -13.82 3.73
CA ALA A 352 15.55 -12.91 3.44
C ALA A 352 16.61 -13.05 4.53
N LEU A 353 17.86 -13.06 4.11
CA LEU A 353 19.00 -13.12 4.99
C LEU A 353 20.02 -12.08 4.56
N HIS A 354 20.44 -11.24 5.52
CA HIS A 354 21.37 -10.15 5.29
C HIS A 354 22.64 -10.30 6.11
N ASN A 355 23.74 -9.78 5.58
CA ASN A 355 24.98 -9.64 6.34
C ASN A 355 24.93 -8.47 7.33
N HIS A 356 23.99 -7.54 7.14
CA HIS A 356 23.80 -6.34 7.94
C HIS A 356 22.39 -6.27 8.51
N ARG A 357 22.25 -5.48 9.58
CA ARG A 357 20.96 -5.26 10.21
C ARG A 357 19.99 -4.59 9.23
N ILE A 358 18.77 -5.08 9.19
CA ILE A 358 17.64 -4.47 8.49
C ILE A 358 17.23 -3.19 9.25
N LEU A 359 17.05 -2.09 8.54
CA LEU A 359 16.62 -0.80 9.09
C LEU A 359 15.16 -0.52 8.79
N SER A 360 14.69 -0.97 7.63
CA SER A 360 13.29 -0.86 7.21
C SER A 360 12.87 -2.11 6.45
N CYS A 361 11.59 -2.43 6.49
CA CYS A 361 11.04 -3.58 5.78
C CYS A 361 9.59 -3.31 5.42
N GLU A 362 9.27 -3.50 4.14
CA GLU A 362 7.92 -3.51 3.61
C GLU A 362 7.63 -4.86 2.96
N MET A 363 6.41 -5.33 3.15
CA MET A 363 6.01 -6.66 2.73
C MET A 363 4.72 -6.58 1.92
N LEU A 364 4.74 -7.16 0.74
CA LEU A 364 3.58 -7.31 -0.14
C LEU A 364 3.35 -8.79 -0.45
N PRO A 365 2.85 -9.57 0.53
CA PRO A 365 2.70 -11.02 0.38
C PRO A 365 1.73 -11.43 -0.73
N SER A 366 0.72 -10.60 -1.03
CA SER A 366 -0.19 -10.81 -2.16
C SER A 366 0.53 -10.89 -3.51
N GLU A 367 1.66 -10.20 -3.66
CA GLU A 367 2.50 -10.18 -4.86
C GLU A 367 3.77 -11.02 -4.68
N TRP A 368 3.89 -11.72 -3.57
CA TRP A 368 5.05 -12.53 -3.22
C TRP A 368 6.36 -11.77 -3.10
N LEU A 369 6.28 -10.48 -2.72
CA LEU A 369 7.41 -9.58 -2.64
C LEU A 369 7.66 -9.10 -1.21
N ILE A 370 8.94 -8.99 -0.87
CA ILE A 370 9.44 -8.31 0.33
C ILE A 370 10.56 -7.38 -0.09
N CYS A 371 10.55 -6.17 0.43
CA CYS A 371 11.65 -5.24 0.29
C CYS A 371 12.25 -4.91 1.65
N THR A 372 13.56 -4.93 1.74
CA THR A 372 14.31 -4.67 2.97
C THR A 372 15.34 -3.58 2.74
N GLY A 373 15.35 -2.58 3.61
CA GLY A 373 16.35 -1.52 3.60
C GLY A 373 17.47 -1.78 4.60
N THR A 374 18.70 -1.57 4.18
CA THR A 374 19.92 -1.69 4.99
C THR A 374 20.70 -0.38 5.03
N LYS A 375 21.95 -0.40 5.50
CA LYS A 375 22.78 0.80 5.67
C LYS A 375 23.04 1.57 4.37
N ASN A 376 23.13 0.88 3.23
CA ASN A 376 23.53 1.48 1.96
C ASN A 376 22.78 0.92 0.75
N LYS A 377 21.81 0.05 0.95
CA LYS A 377 21.02 -0.52 -0.13
C LYS A 377 19.65 -0.99 0.31
N ALA A 378 18.73 -1.06 -0.64
CA ALA A 378 17.48 -1.79 -0.50
C ALA A 378 17.52 -3.04 -1.38
N LEU A 379 16.98 -4.14 -0.86
CA LEU A 379 16.97 -5.45 -1.52
C LEU A 379 15.54 -5.93 -1.67
N LEU A 380 15.22 -6.37 -2.87
CA LEU A 380 13.92 -6.97 -3.18
C LEU A 380 14.04 -8.50 -3.24
N TRP A 381 13.10 -9.20 -2.62
CA TRP A 381 13.07 -10.65 -2.47
C TRP A 381 11.75 -11.21 -2.99
N ASP A 382 11.82 -12.39 -3.63
CA ASP A 382 10.64 -13.16 -4.04
C ASP A 382 10.40 -14.29 -3.01
N ILE A 383 9.26 -14.23 -2.31
CA ILE A 383 8.89 -15.19 -1.26
C ILE A 383 8.78 -16.62 -1.79
N ARG A 384 8.41 -16.81 -3.06
CA ARG A 384 8.22 -18.14 -3.67
C ARG A 384 9.52 -18.93 -3.77
N LYS A 385 10.65 -18.23 -3.86
CA LYS A 385 11.98 -18.83 -4.00
C LYS A 385 12.64 -19.19 -2.67
N ALA A 386 11.96 -19.01 -1.57
CA ALA A 386 12.50 -19.19 -0.22
C ALA A 386 12.79 -20.66 0.16
N GLN A 387 12.40 -21.65 -0.64
CA GLN A 387 12.75 -23.06 -0.44
C GLN A 387 14.17 -23.39 -0.90
N GLU A 388 14.71 -22.62 -1.82
CA GLU A 388 16.12 -22.58 -2.18
C GLU A 388 16.77 -21.43 -1.40
N LEU A 389 18.07 -21.26 -1.45
CA LEU A 389 18.74 -20.13 -0.78
C LEU A 389 18.05 -18.82 -1.16
N PRO A 390 17.70 -17.94 -0.18
CA PRO A 390 17.03 -16.68 -0.47
C PRO A 390 17.90 -15.84 -1.43
N ASN A 391 17.41 -15.68 -2.64
CA ASN A 391 18.07 -14.88 -3.66
C ASN A 391 17.35 -13.56 -3.86
N THR A 392 18.12 -12.48 -3.89
CA THR A 392 17.60 -11.15 -4.24
C THR A 392 17.12 -11.12 -5.68
N VAL A 393 15.98 -10.49 -5.90
CA VAL A 393 15.47 -10.21 -7.26
C VAL A 393 16.19 -9.02 -7.85
N THR A 394 16.30 -7.94 -7.08
CA THR A 394 16.98 -6.70 -7.48
C THR A 394 17.66 -6.05 -6.27
N GLU A 395 18.75 -5.33 -6.55
CA GLU A 395 19.46 -4.49 -5.59
C GLU A 395 19.37 -3.03 -6.02
N MET A 396 18.99 -2.16 -5.10
CA MET A 396 18.89 -0.71 -5.28
C MET A 396 19.92 -0.05 -4.38
N GLN A 397 20.93 0.57 -4.98
CA GLN A 397 22.00 1.23 -4.23
C GLN A 397 21.53 2.56 -3.66
N SER A 398 21.98 2.89 -2.46
CA SER A 398 21.65 4.12 -1.75
C SER A 398 22.90 4.69 -1.08
N ASP A 399 23.03 6.01 -1.08
CA ASP A 399 24.18 6.70 -0.49
C ASP A 399 24.13 6.76 1.04
N GLY A 400 23.09 6.21 1.66
CA GLY A 400 22.93 6.22 3.11
C GLY A 400 21.92 5.17 3.61
N PRO A 401 21.62 5.21 4.92
CA PRO A 401 20.76 4.23 5.57
C PRO A 401 19.30 4.37 5.09
N VAL A 402 18.79 3.31 4.47
CA VAL A 402 17.41 3.25 3.97
C VAL A 402 16.48 2.96 5.15
N THR A 403 15.94 4.01 5.75
CA THR A 403 15.00 3.90 6.88
C THR A 403 13.56 4.14 6.49
N LEU A 404 13.34 4.85 5.38
CA LEU A 404 12.03 5.04 4.79
C LEU A 404 11.91 4.12 3.57
N LEU A 405 10.88 3.31 3.54
CA LEU A 405 10.65 2.33 2.51
C LEU A 405 9.16 2.21 2.24
N HIS A 406 8.81 2.17 0.96
CA HIS A 406 7.47 1.82 0.50
C HIS A 406 7.59 0.85 -0.65
N LEU A 407 6.76 -0.18 -0.64
CA LEU A 407 6.70 -1.21 -1.67
C LEU A 407 5.28 -1.32 -2.18
N ASP A 408 5.12 -1.14 -3.47
CA ASP A 408 3.90 -1.54 -4.18
C ASP A 408 4.24 -2.52 -5.33
N ARG A 409 3.22 -2.87 -6.11
CA ARG A 409 3.35 -3.83 -7.21
C ARG A 409 4.37 -3.39 -8.27
N TYR A 410 4.52 -2.09 -8.51
CA TYR A 410 5.23 -1.54 -9.66
C TYR A 410 6.47 -0.75 -9.29
N LYS A 411 6.53 -0.22 -8.08
CA LYS A 411 7.62 0.63 -7.62
C LYS A 411 8.05 0.32 -6.19
N VAL A 412 9.32 0.57 -5.95
CA VAL A 412 9.91 0.67 -4.62
C VAL A 412 10.31 2.11 -4.41
N VAL A 413 10.01 2.66 -3.26
CA VAL A 413 10.43 4.02 -2.90
C VAL A 413 11.30 3.95 -1.66
N THR A 414 12.51 4.46 -1.78
CA THR A 414 13.50 4.47 -0.70
C THR A 414 13.83 5.89 -0.29
N GLY A 415 13.94 6.14 1.01
CA GLY A 415 14.33 7.43 1.53
C GLY A 415 15.43 7.32 2.57
N VAL A 416 16.39 8.24 2.46
CA VAL A 416 17.48 8.45 3.41
C VAL A 416 17.16 9.73 4.18
N PRO A 417 16.97 9.67 5.50
CA PRO A 417 16.55 10.84 6.28
C PRO A 417 17.50 12.04 6.17
N SER A 418 18.81 11.79 6.02
CA SER A 418 19.85 12.83 6.11
C SER A 418 20.07 13.62 4.83
N ASP A 419 19.70 13.12 3.67
CA ASP A 419 19.95 13.81 2.37
C ASP A 419 18.76 14.58 1.82
N GLY A 420 17.58 14.40 2.44
CA GLY A 420 16.36 15.09 2.00
C GLY A 420 15.79 14.54 0.70
N GLN A 421 16.32 13.43 0.19
CA GLN A 421 15.94 12.85 -1.08
C GLN A 421 15.23 11.51 -0.88
N VAL A 422 14.37 11.24 -1.85
CA VAL A 422 13.63 9.99 -1.97
C VAL A 422 13.79 9.49 -3.40
N HIS A 423 14.19 8.23 -3.53
CA HIS A 423 14.41 7.60 -4.82
C HIS A 423 13.27 6.65 -5.15
N VAL A 424 12.77 6.74 -6.37
CA VAL A 424 11.71 5.87 -6.91
C VAL A 424 12.34 4.89 -7.88
N TRP A 425 12.13 3.60 -7.64
CA TRP A 425 12.72 2.49 -8.40
C TRP A 425 11.62 1.65 -9.02
N GLU A 426 11.85 1.12 -10.21
CA GLU A 426 10.96 0.10 -10.78
C GLU A 426 11.17 -1.24 -10.07
N THR A 427 10.08 -1.83 -9.55
CA THR A 427 10.11 -3.09 -8.78
C THR A 427 10.76 -4.23 -9.54
N ARG A 428 10.61 -4.28 -10.85
CA ARG A 428 11.05 -5.42 -11.66
C ARG A 428 12.51 -5.33 -12.08
N THR A 429 12.92 -4.18 -12.60
CA THR A 429 14.27 -3.96 -13.16
C THR A 429 15.24 -3.47 -12.11
N GLY A 430 14.74 -2.84 -11.03
CA GLY A 430 15.57 -2.12 -10.07
C GLY A 430 16.15 -0.82 -10.65
N GLU A 431 15.61 -0.37 -11.80
CA GLU A 431 16.04 0.86 -12.45
C GLU A 431 15.53 2.08 -11.69
N LEU A 432 16.38 3.08 -11.52
CA LEU A 432 15.98 4.34 -10.92
C LEU A 432 15.06 5.09 -11.88
N LEU A 433 13.82 5.33 -11.44
CA LEU A 433 12.83 6.06 -12.23
C LEU A 433 12.93 7.56 -11.99
N ASN A 434 13.09 7.98 -10.73
CA ASN A 434 13.11 9.38 -10.35
C ASN A 434 13.80 9.59 -8.99
N THR A 435 14.30 10.82 -8.79
CA THR A 435 14.84 11.30 -7.51
C THR A 435 14.10 12.55 -7.11
N LEU A 436 13.45 12.51 -5.95
CA LEU A 436 12.56 13.56 -5.48
C LEU A 436 13.12 14.21 -4.21
N SER A 437 13.19 15.54 -4.19
CA SER A 437 13.59 16.30 -3.01
C SER A 437 12.39 16.68 -2.15
N CYS A 438 12.54 16.73 -0.83
CA CYS A 438 11.53 17.25 0.07
C CYS A 438 11.68 18.77 0.20
N GLY A 439 10.65 19.52 -0.14
CA GLY A 439 10.67 21.00 -0.13
C GLY A 439 11.42 21.62 -1.30
N GLU A 440 11.47 22.96 -1.32
CA GLU A 440 12.32 23.69 -2.26
C GLU A 440 13.77 23.67 -1.78
N PRO A 441 14.75 23.72 -2.71
CA PRO A 441 16.14 23.90 -2.32
C PRO A 441 16.27 25.19 -1.52
N ALA A 442 16.68 25.04 -0.26
CA ALA A 442 16.74 26.17 0.66
C ALA A 442 17.63 27.28 0.11
N ARG A 443 17.11 28.48 -0.01
CA ARG A 443 17.87 29.68 -0.41
C ARG A 443 19.07 29.96 0.52
N SER A 444 19.03 29.40 1.73
CA SER A 444 20.05 29.57 2.78
C SER A 444 21.05 28.39 2.91
N GLY A 445 21.06 27.42 1.99
CA GLY A 445 22.01 26.30 2.03
C GLY A 445 21.75 25.27 3.14
N GLY A 446 20.63 25.36 3.85
CA GLY A 446 20.24 24.40 4.90
C GLY A 446 19.80 23.06 4.31
N ARG A 447 20.30 21.94 4.89
CA ARG A 447 19.84 20.60 4.51
C ARG A 447 18.42 20.36 5.02
N ILE A 448 17.55 19.91 4.14
CA ILE A 448 16.22 19.40 4.50
C ILE A 448 16.37 17.91 4.82
N THR A 449 15.77 17.47 5.92
CA THR A 449 15.74 16.04 6.28
C THR A 449 14.35 15.48 6.01
N VAL A 450 14.24 14.22 5.56
CA VAL A 450 12.95 13.53 5.41
C VAL A 450 12.68 12.69 6.65
N SER A 451 11.57 12.95 7.33
CA SER A 451 11.17 12.25 8.56
C SER A 451 10.12 11.17 8.36
N ALA A 452 9.26 11.34 7.37
CA ALA A 452 8.20 10.39 7.04
C ALA A 452 7.77 10.53 5.57
N MET A 453 7.24 9.47 5.00
CA MET A 453 6.61 9.48 3.68
C MET A 453 5.36 8.60 3.67
N ALA A 454 4.44 8.90 2.78
CA ALA A 454 3.26 8.09 2.49
C ALA A 454 2.92 8.18 1.00
N LEU A 455 2.49 7.06 0.44
CA LEU A 455 2.12 6.95 -0.96
C LEU A 455 0.72 6.30 -1.09
N ASP A 456 0.02 6.71 -2.15
CA ASP A 456 -1.25 6.11 -2.59
C ASP A 456 -1.28 6.15 -4.13
N GLY A 457 -0.95 5.04 -4.77
CA GLY A 457 -0.79 4.95 -6.22
C GLY A 457 0.30 5.90 -6.73
N CYS A 458 -0.08 6.86 -7.60
CA CYS A 458 0.83 7.87 -8.16
C CYS A 458 0.91 9.17 -7.33
N ARG A 459 0.34 9.19 -6.13
CA ARG A 459 0.39 10.32 -5.22
C ARG A 459 1.38 10.04 -4.10
N MET A 460 2.16 11.03 -3.77
CA MET A 460 3.18 10.95 -2.72
C MET A 460 3.12 12.16 -1.81
N VAL A 461 3.29 11.95 -0.54
CA VAL A 461 3.56 13.00 0.43
C VAL A 461 4.82 12.68 1.21
N MET A 462 5.69 13.67 1.33
CA MET A 462 6.90 13.61 2.13
C MET A 462 6.82 14.65 3.23
N ALA A 463 7.23 14.28 4.43
CA ALA A 463 7.41 15.22 5.53
C ALA A 463 8.89 15.40 5.81
N GLY A 464 9.29 16.64 5.94
CA GLY A 464 10.66 17.00 6.23
C GLY A 464 10.78 18.07 7.30
N SER A 465 12.01 18.26 7.75
CA SER A 465 12.40 19.37 8.63
C SER A 465 13.44 20.22 7.93
N SER A 466 13.17 21.52 7.84
CA SER A 466 14.10 22.55 7.38
C SER A 466 14.51 23.43 8.56
N PRO A 467 15.54 24.30 8.44
CA PRO A 467 15.86 25.29 9.45
C PRO A 467 14.71 26.25 9.74
N GLU A 468 13.80 26.42 8.80
CA GLU A 468 12.65 27.33 8.89
C GLU A 468 11.40 26.66 9.49
N GLY A 469 11.42 25.33 9.70
CA GLY A 469 10.33 24.56 10.29
C GLY A 469 10.06 23.25 9.58
N SER A 470 8.95 22.62 9.94
CA SER A 470 8.51 21.37 9.32
C SER A 470 7.72 21.63 8.04
N VAL A 471 7.99 20.83 7.01
CA VAL A 471 7.41 20.96 5.68
C VAL A 471 6.75 19.65 5.26
N LEU A 472 5.59 19.75 4.61
CA LEU A 472 4.98 18.66 3.87
C LEU A 472 5.07 18.98 2.38
N HIS A 473 5.64 18.09 1.60
CA HIS A 473 5.67 18.20 0.15
C HIS A 473 4.79 17.11 -0.47
N TYR A 474 3.66 17.52 -1.02
CA TYR A 474 2.74 16.68 -1.76
C TYR A 474 3.06 16.71 -3.25
N ARG A 475 3.00 15.57 -3.91
CA ARG A 475 3.13 15.43 -5.37
C ARG A 475 2.07 14.49 -5.91
N ASP A 476 1.42 14.94 -6.98
CA ASP A 476 0.46 14.14 -7.75
C ASP A 476 1.00 13.94 -9.17
N PHE A 477 1.50 12.75 -9.44
CA PHE A 477 2.04 12.38 -10.76
C PHE A 477 0.93 12.05 -11.78
N LEU A 478 -0.34 12.06 -11.38
CA LEU A 478 -1.47 11.96 -12.30
C LEU A 478 -1.78 13.29 -13.00
N ARG A 479 -1.25 14.39 -12.47
CA ARG A 479 -1.47 15.74 -12.97
C ARG A 479 -0.13 16.41 -13.19
N SER A 480 0.01 17.10 -14.33
CA SER A 480 1.17 17.96 -14.60
C SER A 480 0.87 19.38 -14.13
N SER A 481 1.88 20.08 -13.60
CA SER A 481 1.79 21.49 -13.24
C SER A 481 1.72 22.39 -14.49
N THR A 482 2.34 21.95 -15.60
CA THR A 482 2.24 22.62 -16.90
C THR A 482 1.29 21.86 -17.82
N PRO A 483 0.32 22.53 -18.47
CA PRO A 483 -0.44 21.90 -19.55
C PRO A 483 0.59 21.47 -20.61
N ILE A 484 0.62 20.19 -20.95
CA ILE A 484 1.50 19.66 -22.00
C ILE A 484 1.23 20.51 -23.25
N PRO A 485 2.21 21.26 -23.79
CA PRO A 485 2.02 21.96 -25.03
C PRO A 485 1.69 20.91 -26.09
N LEU A 486 0.57 21.07 -26.77
CA LEU A 486 0.19 20.27 -27.93
C LEU A 486 1.12 20.64 -29.08
N ALA A 487 2.42 20.35 -28.93
CA ALA A 487 3.38 20.46 -30.00
C ALA A 487 3.29 19.22 -30.86
N GLY A 488 2.45 19.27 -31.91
CA GLY A 488 2.64 18.57 -33.17
C GLY A 488 2.60 17.05 -33.22
N GLU A 489 2.66 16.32 -32.12
CA GLU A 489 2.40 14.89 -32.08
C GLU A 489 1.07 14.65 -31.35
N GLU A 490 0.09 14.15 -32.07
CA GLU A 490 -1.16 13.68 -31.49
C GLU A 490 -0.85 12.60 -30.46
N VAL A 491 -0.77 13.00 -29.19
CA VAL A 491 -0.88 12.07 -28.08
C VAL A 491 -2.26 11.44 -28.22
N SER A 492 -2.32 10.19 -28.67
CA SER A 492 -3.58 9.52 -28.92
C SER A 492 -4.44 9.62 -27.65
N ARG A 493 -5.75 9.81 -27.79
CA ARG A 493 -6.73 9.85 -26.69
C ARG A 493 -6.59 8.66 -25.74
N PHE A 494 -5.96 7.60 -26.18
CA PHE A 494 -5.64 6.38 -25.47
C PHE A 494 -4.67 6.60 -24.28
N TRP A 495 -3.80 7.61 -24.33
CA TRP A 495 -2.80 7.90 -23.31
C TRP A 495 -3.14 9.12 -22.45
N ARG A 496 -4.30 9.75 -22.66
CA ARG A 496 -4.75 10.81 -21.75
C ARG A 496 -5.13 10.20 -20.41
N PRO A 497 -4.60 10.71 -19.29
CA PRO A 497 -5.12 10.36 -17.98
C PRO A 497 -6.63 10.67 -17.97
N ARG A 498 -7.48 9.71 -17.62
CA ARG A 498 -8.90 10.00 -17.39
C ARG A 498 -8.98 11.01 -16.25
N GLN A 499 -9.52 12.18 -16.53
CA GLN A 499 -9.99 13.07 -15.47
C GLN A 499 -11.18 12.36 -14.82
N PHE A 500 -11.03 11.93 -13.58
CA PHE A 500 -12.12 11.38 -12.80
C PHE A 500 -13.11 12.52 -12.54
N GLY A 501 -14.19 12.61 -13.32
CA GLY A 501 -15.23 13.61 -13.11
C GLY A 501 -16.04 14.00 -14.34
N GLU A 502 -15.67 13.57 -15.54
CA GLU A 502 -16.57 13.76 -16.69
C GLU A 502 -17.53 12.58 -16.79
N ASN A 503 -18.79 12.86 -16.51
CA ASN A 503 -19.90 11.96 -16.75
C ASN A 503 -19.95 11.66 -18.26
N ASP A 504 -19.72 10.39 -18.62
CA ASP A 504 -20.02 9.85 -19.96
C ASP A 504 -21.54 9.61 -20.09
N ASP A 505 -22.35 10.62 -19.78
CA ASP A 505 -23.74 10.67 -20.14
C ASP A 505 -23.88 11.85 -21.12
N GLU A 506 -23.63 11.60 -22.40
CA GLU A 506 -24.34 12.29 -23.49
C GLU A 506 -23.82 11.82 -24.85
N ASN A 507 -24.82 11.31 -25.64
CA ASN A 507 -24.85 11.16 -27.10
C ASN A 507 -24.24 9.87 -27.70
N GLU A 508 -24.94 8.77 -27.47
CA GLU A 508 -25.25 7.83 -28.54
C GLU A 508 -26.68 8.19 -28.98
N ASP A 509 -26.81 9.05 -29.98
CA ASP A 509 -27.90 9.01 -30.98
C ASP A 509 -27.65 10.14 -32.00
N GLU A 510 -27.96 9.80 -33.26
CA GLU A 510 -27.97 10.64 -34.47
C GLU A 510 -26.62 10.76 -35.21
N ASP A 511 -26.45 9.83 -36.17
CA ASP A 511 -26.43 10.24 -37.58
C ASP A 511 -26.56 9.02 -38.49
N TYR A 512 -27.79 8.78 -38.91
CA TYR A 512 -28.14 8.14 -40.19
C TYR A 512 -28.09 9.23 -41.26
N TYR A 513 -27.12 9.15 -42.15
CA TYR A 513 -27.29 9.28 -43.61
C TYR A 513 -25.97 8.93 -44.29
#